data_3e155ad392f034029b71b92e73e92607
#
_entry.id   3e155ad392f034029b71b92e73e92607
#
_cell.length_a   1.000
_cell.length_b   1.000
_cell.length_c   1.000
_cell.angle_alpha   90.00
_cell.angle_beta   90.00
_cell.angle_gamma   90.00
#
_symmetry.space_group_name_H-M   'P 1'
#
loop_
_entity.id
_entity.type
_entity.pdbx_description
1 polymer ?
#
loop_
_entity_poly.entity_id
_entity_poly.type
_entity_poly.pdbx_seq_one_letter_code
_entity_poly.pdbx_strand_id
1 'polypeptide(L)'
;MTMADPTADLETEAPYLAPRRVDDPADCTFNHAIDLPGHGTMAGAWDLRAGLDAYLGHVAVAGKRVLDVGATSGYLGFAMEARGAEVVSYDFSGAACWEMVPYPDFERAVIAPEIRNHLRRFENAFWFSHAALGSRARRAGGSLYDVPEAIGPVDVAVLGNALARLRDPFRALHGALRLTRETVVVTEMLPKSLQFLRYWPRSLGLPLFLLPRSSQRIRFDTWWTIAPGTMQELLAILGFGESAVTYHRPPLLGQKRLCYTVVARRTEPTNPEL
;
A
#
# COMPACT_ATOMS: atom_id res chain seq x y z
N MET A 1 49.96 7.19 -5.38
CA MET A 1 48.84 8.01 -4.85
C MET A 1 47.56 7.33 -5.28
N THR A 2 47.14 6.40 -4.49
CA THR A 2 45.93 5.56 -4.78
C THR A 2 44.71 6.43 -4.44
N MET A 3 43.90 6.72 -5.44
CA MET A 3 42.63 7.41 -5.21
C MET A 3 41.72 6.44 -4.47
N ALA A 4 41.25 6.84 -3.29
CA ALA A 4 40.25 6.11 -2.54
C ALA A 4 38.94 6.08 -3.34
N ASP A 5 38.34 4.89 -3.41
CA ASP A 5 37.04 4.64 -4.01
C ASP A 5 35.98 5.40 -3.18
N PRO A 6 35.22 6.35 -3.75
CA PRO A 6 34.20 7.09 -3.02
C PRO A 6 32.91 6.29 -2.77
N THR A 7 32.89 4.97 -3.04
CA THR A 7 31.72 4.10 -2.83
C THR A 7 31.82 3.16 -1.62
N ALA A 8 32.97 3.20 -0.90
CA ALA A 8 33.15 2.45 0.33
C ALA A 8 32.74 3.37 1.50
N ASP A 9 31.52 3.28 1.95
CA ASP A 9 30.93 3.66 3.25
C ASP A 9 29.50 4.23 3.09
N LEU A 10 28.69 3.57 2.28
CA LEU A 10 27.26 3.61 2.52
C LEU A 10 26.96 2.52 3.55
N GLU A 11 27.27 2.77 4.81
CA GLU A 11 26.55 2.15 5.91
C GLU A 11 25.07 2.39 5.65
N THR A 12 24.33 1.34 5.30
CA THR A 12 22.89 1.38 5.13
C THR A 12 22.30 1.69 6.50
N GLU A 13 22.09 2.98 6.79
CA GLU A 13 21.23 3.39 7.90
C GLU A 13 19.92 2.62 7.76
N ALA A 14 19.43 2.07 8.86
CA ALA A 14 18.20 1.29 8.89
C ALA A 14 17.10 2.10 8.18
N PRO A 15 16.26 1.48 7.31
CA PRO A 15 15.29 2.18 6.46
C PRO A 15 14.16 2.84 7.25
N TYR A 16 14.25 2.84 8.58
CA TYR A 16 13.20 3.25 9.49
C TYR A 16 13.27 4.72 9.83
N LEU A 17 12.13 5.38 9.73
CA LEU A 17 11.95 6.77 10.13
C LEU A 17 11.92 6.88 11.67
N ALA A 18 12.62 7.88 12.21
CA ALA A 18 12.56 8.18 13.63
C ALA A 18 11.16 8.67 14.02
N PRO A 19 10.61 8.20 15.14
CA PRO A 19 9.35 8.74 15.67
C PRO A 19 9.46 10.25 15.89
N ARG A 20 8.40 10.97 15.55
CA ARG A 20 8.30 12.41 15.80
C ARG A 20 6.98 12.75 16.48
N ARG A 21 7.00 13.81 17.26
CA ARG A 21 5.83 14.30 17.95
C ARG A 21 4.96 15.14 17.00
N VAL A 22 3.66 14.89 17.04
CA VAL A 22 2.62 15.68 16.38
C VAL A 22 1.54 15.95 17.40
N ASP A 23 1.32 17.22 17.73
CA ASP A 23 0.44 17.61 18.85
C ASP A 23 -0.98 17.97 18.37
N ASP A 24 -1.11 18.54 17.18
CA ASP A 24 -2.39 19.03 16.66
C ASP A 24 -2.94 18.10 15.57
N PRO A 25 -4.10 17.46 15.78
CA PRO A 25 -4.77 16.66 14.75
C PRO A 25 -5.18 17.50 13.52
N ALA A 26 -5.27 18.84 13.63
CA ALA A 26 -5.50 19.72 12.49
C ALA A 26 -4.38 19.67 11.46
N ASP A 27 -3.16 19.27 11.85
CA ASP A 27 -2.02 19.06 10.95
C ASP A 27 -2.00 17.68 10.27
N CYS A 28 -3.01 16.85 10.56
CA CYS A 28 -3.14 15.48 10.06
C CYS A 28 -4.12 15.38 8.89
N THR A 29 -3.95 14.34 8.09
CA THR A 29 -4.95 13.86 7.13
C THR A 29 -5.05 12.35 7.29
N PHE A 30 -6.24 11.86 7.63
CA PHE A 30 -6.48 10.44 7.82
C PHE A 30 -7.05 9.83 6.53
N ASN A 31 -6.39 8.82 5.99
CA ASN A 31 -6.91 8.06 4.85
C ASN A 31 -8.06 7.14 5.28
N HIS A 32 -7.94 6.56 6.46
CA HIS A 32 -8.95 5.69 7.07
C HIS A 32 -9.47 6.29 8.36
N ALA A 33 -10.76 6.10 8.64
CA ALA A 33 -11.32 6.40 9.94
C ALA A 33 -10.66 5.53 11.02
N ILE A 34 -10.27 6.15 12.13
CA ILE A 34 -9.59 5.48 13.24
C ILE A 34 -10.09 6.03 14.57
N ASP A 35 -10.30 5.15 15.56
CA ASP A 35 -10.65 5.52 16.92
C ASP A 35 -9.37 5.63 17.73
N LEU A 36 -9.12 6.82 18.29
CA LEU A 36 -7.91 7.10 19.07
C LEU A 36 -8.23 7.41 20.52
N PRO A 37 -7.55 6.77 21.50
CA PRO A 37 -7.71 7.07 22.92
C PRO A 37 -7.51 8.58 23.19
N GLY A 38 -8.43 9.17 23.93
CA GLY A 38 -8.40 10.60 24.30
C GLY A 38 -8.79 11.58 23.17
N HIS A 39 -8.95 11.11 21.93
CA HIS A 39 -9.26 11.96 20.77
C HIS A 39 -10.56 11.57 20.06
N GLY A 40 -11.14 10.39 20.38
CA GLY A 40 -12.34 9.88 19.72
C GLY A 40 -12.08 9.39 18.29
N THR A 41 -13.08 9.48 17.44
CA THR A 41 -12.98 9.04 16.03
C THR A 41 -12.38 10.13 15.15
N MET A 42 -11.23 9.87 14.58
CA MET A 42 -10.66 10.66 13.49
C MET A 42 -11.32 10.22 12.17
N ALA A 43 -11.97 11.15 11.47
CA ALA A 43 -12.62 10.86 10.20
C ALA A 43 -11.58 10.61 9.09
N GLY A 44 -11.84 9.64 8.24
CA GLY A 44 -11.03 9.32 7.06
C GLY A 44 -11.89 9.11 5.82
N ALA A 45 -11.25 9.04 4.64
CA ALA A 45 -11.96 8.76 3.39
C ALA A 45 -12.57 7.34 3.40
N TRP A 46 -11.85 6.36 3.91
CA TRP A 46 -12.31 4.97 4.10
C TRP A 46 -12.74 4.72 5.54
N ASP A 47 -13.80 3.95 5.72
CA ASP A 47 -14.14 3.37 7.03
C ASP A 47 -14.10 1.85 6.96
N LEU A 48 -13.00 1.27 7.43
CA LEU A 48 -12.76 -0.17 7.42
C LEU A 48 -13.07 -0.83 8.77
N ARG A 49 -13.45 -0.08 9.81
CA ARG A 49 -13.60 -0.58 11.19
C ARG A 49 -14.55 -1.77 11.29
N ALA A 50 -15.70 -1.73 10.61
CA ALA A 50 -16.67 -2.82 10.63
C ALA A 50 -16.35 -3.97 9.66
N GLY A 51 -15.45 -3.77 8.70
CA GLY A 51 -15.18 -4.73 7.61
C GLY A 51 -13.72 -5.13 7.45
N LEU A 52 -12.89 -4.88 8.46
CA LEU A 52 -11.44 -5.08 8.37
C LEU A 52 -11.06 -6.53 8.08
N ASP A 53 -11.73 -7.50 8.68
CA ASP A 53 -11.43 -8.93 8.45
C ASP A 53 -11.65 -9.32 6.99
N ALA A 54 -12.76 -8.88 6.39
CA ALA A 54 -13.00 -9.10 4.97
C ALA A 54 -12.00 -8.36 4.08
N TYR A 55 -11.58 -7.15 4.49
CA TYR A 55 -10.57 -6.36 3.78
C TYR A 55 -9.19 -7.04 3.81
N LEU A 56 -8.84 -7.69 4.93
CA LEU A 56 -7.61 -8.47 5.09
C LEU A 56 -7.77 -9.94 4.63
N GLY A 57 -8.88 -10.31 3.98
CA GLY A 57 -9.12 -11.66 3.50
C GLY A 57 -9.13 -12.73 4.60
N HIS A 58 -9.48 -12.34 5.84
CA HIS A 58 -9.50 -13.20 7.03
C HIS A 58 -8.15 -13.84 7.39
N VAL A 59 -7.02 -13.23 6.98
CA VAL A 59 -5.68 -13.74 7.29
C VAL A 59 -5.38 -13.52 8.78
N ALA A 60 -4.94 -14.57 9.46
CA ALA A 60 -4.45 -14.48 10.83
C ALA A 60 -3.06 -13.85 10.86
N VAL A 61 -2.92 -12.73 11.58
CA VAL A 61 -1.67 -11.97 11.67
C VAL A 61 -0.99 -12.05 13.04
N ALA A 62 -1.64 -12.67 14.03
CA ALA A 62 -1.09 -12.80 15.38
C ALA A 62 0.24 -13.58 15.37
N GLY A 63 1.27 -12.99 15.99
CA GLY A 63 2.62 -13.56 16.02
C GLY A 63 3.37 -13.49 14.68
N LYS A 64 2.81 -12.82 13.66
CA LYS A 64 3.43 -12.65 12.36
C LYS A 64 4.12 -11.30 12.23
N ARG A 65 5.21 -11.27 11.47
CA ARG A 65 5.82 -10.04 11.01
C ARG A 65 5.17 -9.60 9.71
N VAL A 66 4.59 -8.40 9.69
CA VAL A 66 3.75 -7.91 8.59
C VAL A 66 4.36 -6.67 7.96
N LEU A 67 4.44 -6.64 6.63
CA LEU A 67 4.76 -5.46 5.84
C LEU A 67 3.46 -4.86 5.30
N ASP A 68 3.09 -3.67 5.78
CA ASP A 68 1.95 -2.88 5.31
C ASP A 68 2.44 -1.89 4.25
N VAL A 69 2.19 -2.18 2.97
CA VAL A 69 2.69 -1.41 1.82
C VAL A 69 1.64 -0.40 1.35
N GLY A 70 2.04 0.88 1.30
CA GLY A 70 1.12 1.99 1.06
C GLY A 70 0.34 2.35 2.32
N ALA A 71 1.01 2.33 3.46
CA ALA A 71 0.42 2.45 4.80
C ALA A 71 -0.33 3.77 5.05
N THR A 72 -0.05 4.84 4.29
CA THR A 72 -0.66 6.17 4.41
C THR A 72 -0.67 6.70 5.85
N SER A 73 -1.85 6.82 6.47
CA SER A 73 -2.03 7.25 7.86
C SER A 73 -1.95 6.11 8.90
N GLY A 74 -1.61 4.87 8.49
CA GLY A 74 -1.24 3.76 9.37
C GLY A 74 -2.37 2.87 9.89
N TYR A 75 -3.63 3.14 9.56
CA TYR A 75 -4.77 2.40 10.13
C TYR A 75 -4.64 0.87 10.02
N LEU A 76 -4.31 0.34 8.83
CA LEU A 76 -4.17 -1.12 8.63
C LEU A 76 -3.07 -1.69 9.51
N GLY A 77 -1.92 -1.01 9.55
CA GLY A 77 -0.79 -1.40 10.40
C GLY A 77 -1.17 -1.46 11.87
N PHE A 78 -1.76 -0.40 12.42
CA PHE A 78 -2.19 -0.36 13.82
C PHE A 78 -3.25 -1.41 14.14
N ALA A 79 -4.19 -1.64 13.23
CA ALA A 79 -5.23 -2.65 13.42
C ALA A 79 -4.68 -4.08 13.36
N MET A 80 -3.62 -4.33 12.59
CA MET A 80 -2.91 -5.62 12.59
C MET A 80 -2.03 -5.78 13.84
N GLU A 81 -1.36 -4.72 14.29
CA GLU A 81 -0.61 -4.70 15.55
C GLU A 81 -1.53 -5.00 16.75
N ALA A 82 -2.72 -4.39 16.82
CA ALA A 82 -3.71 -4.68 17.85
C ALA A 82 -4.17 -6.14 17.87
N ARG A 83 -3.96 -6.88 16.78
CA ARG A 83 -4.20 -8.33 16.65
C ARG A 83 -2.94 -9.17 16.92
N GLY A 84 -1.87 -8.56 17.41
CA GLY A 84 -0.63 -9.25 17.80
C GLY A 84 0.40 -9.41 16.69
N ALA A 85 0.34 -8.65 15.61
CA ALA A 85 1.38 -8.61 14.59
C ALA A 85 2.56 -7.70 15.00
N GLU A 86 3.77 -8.03 14.53
CA GLU A 86 4.88 -7.09 14.45
C GLU A 86 4.80 -6.37 13.10
N VAL A 87 4.57 -5.05 13.09
CA VAL A 87 4.26 -4.33 11.86
C VAL A 87 5.38 -3.42 11.42
N VAL A 88 5.70 -3.50 10.13
CA VAL A 88 6.47 -2.50 9.38
C VAL A 88 5.53 -1.80 8.41
N SER A 89 5.24 -0.54 8.65
CA SER A 89 4.44 0.32 7.76
C SER A 89 5.36 1.00 6.75
N TYR A 90 5.23 0.64 5.48
CA TYR A 90 6.05 1.15 4.39
C TYR A 90 5.24 2.05 3.45
N ASP A 91 5.76 3.24 3.13
CA ASP A 91 5.06 4.17 2.26
C ASP A 91 6.03 5.04 1.45
N PHE A 92 5.49 5.85 0.53
CA PHE A 92 6.28 6.82 -0.21
C PHE A 92 7.08 7.75 0.71
N SER A 93 8.34 7.96 0.36
CA SER A 93 9.15 9.04 0.92
C SER A 93 9.43 10.08 -0.16
N GLY A 94 8.85 11.27 0.04
CA GLY A 94 9.02 12.39 -0.87
C GLY A 94 8.10 12.39 -2.10
N ALA A 95 7.84 13.59 -2.61
CA ALA A 95 6.92 13.82 -3.73
C ALA A 95 7.36 13.18 -5.06
N ALA A 96 8.64 12.85 -5.20
CA ALA A 96 9.18 12.22 -6.40
C ALA A 96 8.62 10.80 -6.61
N CYS A 97 8.27 10.11 -5.51
CA CYS A 97 7.71 8.76 -5.56
C CYS A 97 6.21 8.72 -5.88
N TRP A 98 5.52 9.86 -5.86
CA TRP A 98 4.11 9.93 -6.25
C TRP A 98 3.99 9.94 -7.77
N GLU A 99 3.47 8.88 -8.34
CA GLU A 99 3.36 8.72 -9.78
C GLU A 99 2.11 9.37 -10.35
N MET A 100 2.34 10.36 -11.18
CA MET A 100 1.26 11.09 -11.87
C MET A 100 1.25 10.77 -13.35
N VAL A 101 0.05 10.79 -13.93
CA VAL A 101 -0.12 10.63 -15.37
C VAL A 101 0.46 11.87 -16.08
N PRO A 102 1.48 11.72 -16.95
CA PRO A 102 2.20 12.86 -17.55
C PRO A 102 1.43 13.41 -18.76
N TYR A 103 0.27 14.02 -18.52
CA TYR A 103 -0.44 14.73 -19.60
C TYR A 103 0.40 15.90 -20.12
N PRO A 104 0.33 16.24 -21.44
CA PRO A 104 1.18 17.27 -22.06
C PRO A 104 1.08 18.66 -21.42
N ASP A 105 -0.07 19.00 -20.84
CA ASP A 105 -0.35 20.27 -20.16
C ASP A 105 -0.17 20.20 -18.63
N PHE A 106 0.38 19.11 -18.14
CA PHE A 106 0.54 18.85 -16.71
C PHE A 106 1.96 19.21 -16.24
N GLU A 107 2.08 20.28 -15.48
CA GLU A 107 3.34 20.72 -14.89
C GLU A 107 3.50 20.15 -13.47
N ARG A 108 4.25 19.06 -13.34
CA ARG A 108 4.53 18.45 -12.05
C ARG A 108 5.10 19.42 -11.01
N ALA A 109 5.92 20.37 -11.43
CA ALA A 109 6.54 21.35 -10.54
C ALA A 109 5.52 22.22 -9.82
N VAL A 110 4.38 22.54 -10.48
CA VAL A 110 3.32 23.38 -9.92
C VAL A 110 2.63 22.69 -8.74
N ILE A 111 2.37 21.38 -8.84
CA ILE A 111 1.64 20.65 -7.80
C ILE A 111 2.53 19.91 -6.79
N ALA A 112 3.84 19.83 -7.04
CA ALA A 112 4.77 19.15 -6.15
C ALA A 112 4.73 19.67 -4.69
N PRO A 113 4.54 20.98 -4.41
CA PRO A 113 4.36 21.47 -3.05
C PRO A 113 3.11 20.91 -2.37
N GLU A 114 1.99 20.80 -3.09
CA GLU A 114 0.74 20.25 -2.57
C GLU A 114 0.88 18.76 -2.26
N ILE A 115 1.54 18.01 -3.16
CA ILE A 115 1.84 16.60 -2.94
C ILE A 115 2.70 16.42 -1.68
N ARG A 116 3.78 17.22 -1.53
CA ARG A 116 4.62 17.17 -0.33
C ARG A 116 3.83 17.47 0.93
N ASN A 117 2.97 18.47 0.90
CA ASN A 117 2.11 18.81 2.03
C ASN A 117 1.13 17.67 2.35
N HIS A 118 0.54 17.06 1.33
CA HIS A 118 -0.39 15.94 1.49
C HIS A 118 0.29 14.71 2.12
N LEU A 119 1.46 14.32 1.61
CA LEU A 119 2.27 13.25 2.18
C LEU A 119 2.69 13.52 3.62
N ARG A 120 3.14 14.77 3.90
CA ARG A 120 3.49 15.19 5.25
C ARG A 120 2.30 15.06 6.21
N ARG A 121 1.09 15.42 5.78
CA ARG A 121 -0.12 15.32 6.60
C ARG A 121 -0.55 13.87 6.84
N PHE A 122 -0.34 12.94 5.90
CA PHE A 122 -0.52 11.51 6.13
C PHE A 122 0.51 10.98 7.14
N GLU A 123 1.75 11.38 7.01
CA GLU A 123 2.80 11.01 7.94
C GLU A 123 2.57 11.60 9.34
N ASN A 124 2.04 12.83 9.43
CA ASN A 124 1.58 13.41 10.70
C ASN A 124 0.49 12.55 11.33
N ALA A 125 -0.52 12.14 10.56
CA ALA A 125 -1.60 11.29 11.04
C ALA A 125 -1.08 9.93 11.54
N PHE A 126 -0.07 9.37 10.86
CA PHE A 126 0.60 8.15 11.33
C PHE A 126 1.23 8.37 12.72
N TRP A 127 2.09 9.39 12.87
CA TRP A 127 2.80 9.61 14.13
C TRP A 127 1.89 10.06 15.27
N PHE A 128 0.85 10.84 14.97
CA PHE A 128 -0.20 11.21 15.92
C PHE A 128 -0.94 9.96 16.43
N SER A 129 -1.37 9.08 15.52
CA SER A 129 -2.03 7.82 15.89
C SER A 129 -1.09 6.88 16.63
N HIS A 130 0.16 6.77 16.19
CA HIS A 130 1.19 5.96 16.83
C HIS A 130 1.38 6.33 18.30
N ALA A 131 1.49 7.63 18.60
CA ALA A 131 1.61 8.13 19.97
C ALA A 131 0.34 7.87 20.78
N ALA A 132 -0.85 8.18 20.24
CA ALA A 132 -2.12 8.00 20.93
C ALA A 132 -2.43 6.53 21.26
N LEU A 133 -2.01 5.60 20.41
CA LEU A 133 -2.20 4.15 20.58
C LEU A 133 -1.09 3.49 21.42
N GLY A 134 0.01 4.18 21.70
CA GLY A 134 1.20 3.56 22.27
C GLY A 134 1.77 2.45 21.38
N SER A 135 1.69 2.65 20.07
CA SER A 135 2.07 1.67 19.06
C SER A 135 3.58 1.43 19.04
N ARG A 136 3.98 0.22 18.65
CA ARG A 136 5.36 -0.19 18.40
C ARG A 136 5.62 -0.42 16.90
N ALA A 137 4.63 -0.19 16.05
CA ALA A 137 4.77 -0.33 14.61
C ALA A 137 5.91 0.56 14.10
N ARG A 138 6.79 -0.02 13.30
CA ARG A 138 7.93 0.71 12.72
C ARG A 138 7.52 1.31 11.39
N ARG A 139 7.90 2.56 11.13
CA ARG A 139 7.65 3.20 9.84
C ARG A 139 8.93 3.23 9.01
N ALA A 140 8.83 2.83 7.75
CA ALA A 140 9.88 2.96 6.76
C ALA A 140 9.32 3.69 5.53
N GLY A 141 10.22 4.31 4.75
CA GLY A 141 9.82 5.09 3.58
C GLY A 141 10.75 4.91 2.41
N GLY A 142 10.21 5.05 1.20
CA GLY A 142 10.98 4.91 -0.03
C GLY A 142 10.11 4.80 -1.27
N SER A 143 10.66 4.19 -2.32
CA SER A 143 9.92 3.83 -3.52
C SER A 143 9.17 2.51 -3.29
N LEU A 144 7.88 2.44 -3.66
CA LEU A 144 7.16 1.16 -3.61
C LEU A 144 7.67 0.13 -4.63
N TYR A 145 8.50 0.55 -5.58
CA TYR A 145 9.16 -0.33 -6.56
C TYR A 145 10.43 -1.00 -6.03
N ASP A 146 10.99 -0.45 -4.95
CA ASP A 146 12.25 -0.92 -4.41
C ASP A 146 12.20 -0.87 -2.89
N VAL A 147 11.51 -1.85 -2.32
CA VAL A 147 11.40 -2.02 -0.88
C VAL A 147 12.77 -2.44 -0.34
N PRO A 148 13.38 -1.67 0.61
CA PRO A 148 14.74 -1.97 1.06
C PRO A 148 14.88 -3.34 1.70
N GLU A 149 15.92 -4.09 1.32
CA GLU A 149 16.26 -5.38 1.93
C GLU A 149 16.57 -5.28 3.42
N ALA A 150 17.06 -4.13 3.87
CA ALA A 150 17.32 -3.85 5.28
C ALA A 150 16.05 -3.91 6.16
N ILE A 151 14.83 -3.87 5.58
CA ILE A 151 13.59 -4.18 6.30
C ILE A 151 13.65 -5.62 6.82
N GLY A 152 14.31 -6.50 6.07
CA GLY A 152 14.38 -7.93 6.38
C GLY A 152 13.09 -8.69 6.03
N PRO A 153 13.14 -10.02 6.14
CA PRO A 153 12.02 -10.87 5.74
C PRO A 153 10.79 -10.68 6.62
N VAL A 154 9.61 -10.77 6.00
CA VAL A 154 8.30 -10.70 6.66
C VAL A 154 7.49 -11.96 6.36
N ASP A 155 6.56 -12.31 7.23
CA ASP A 155 5.69 -13.47 7.03
C ASP A 155 4.54 -13.12 6.09
N VAL A 156 4.00 -11.90 6.21
CA VAL A 156 2.85 -11.43 5.46
C VAL A 156 3.12 -10.05 4.85
N ALA A 157 2.80 -9.87 3.57
CA ALA A 157 2.69 -8.54 2.96
C ALA A 157 1.23 -8.18 2.73
N VAL A 158 0.86 -6.93 3.03
CA VAL A 158 -0.48 -6.39 2.81
C VAL A 158 -0.38 -5.16 1.90
N LEU A 159 -1.10 -5.16 0.78
CA LEU A 159 -1.20 -4.05 -0.16
C LEU A 159 -2.68 -3.63 -0.27
N GLY A 160 -3.03 -2.54 0.40
CA GLY A 160 -4.40 -2.06 0.48
C GLY A 160 -4.70 -0.93 -0.50
N ASN A 161 -5.26 -1.22 -1.68
CA ASN A 161 -5.66 -0.24 -2.70
C ASN A 161 -4.50 0.68 -3.15
N ALA A 162 -3.29 0.10 -3.27
CA ALA A 162 -2.07 0.80 -3.61
C ALA A 162 -1.68 0.65 -5.10
N LEU A 163 -1.87 -0.55 -5.67
CA LEU A 163 -1.31 -0.92 -6.97
C LEU A 163 -1.94 -0.15 -8.15
N ALA A 164 -3.24 0.16 -8.05
CA ALA A 164 -3.93 0.95 -9.07
C ALA A 164 -3.31 2.35 -9.29
N ARG A 165 -2.55 2.87 -8.33
CA ARG A 165 -1.89 4.19 -8.36
C ARG A 165 -0.47 4.15 -8.91
N LEU A 166 0.09 2.98 -9.14
CA LEU A 166 1.46 2.77 -9.61
C LEU A 166 1.47 2.53 -11.11
N ARG A 167 2.46 3.08 -11.80
CA ARG A 167 2.64 2.87 -13.25
C ARG A 167 2.99 1.42 -13.54
N ASP A 168 3.83 0.82 -12.72
CA ASP A 168 4.26 -0.57 -12.81
C ASP A 168 3.85 -1.36 -11.55
N PRO A 169 2.59 -1.83 -11.50
CA PRO A 169 2.11 -2.59 -10.35
C PRO A 169 2.83 -3.94 -10.18
N PHE A 170 3.36 -4.53 -11.25
CA PHE A 170 4.11 -5.79 -11.19
C PHE A 170 5.45 -5.60 -10.46
N ARG A 171 6.20 -4.56 -10.81
CA ARG A 171 7.46 -4.23 -10.12
C ARG A 171 7.24 -3.93 -8.63
N ALA A 172 6.16 -3.23 -8.30
CA ALA A 172 5.83 -2.97 -6.89
C ALA A 172 5.50 -4.24 -6.11
N LEU A 173 4.75 -5.17 -6.72
CA LEU A 173 4.52 -6.50 -6.15
C LEU A 173 5.84 -7.23 -5.93
N HIS A 174 6.70 -7.29 -6.95
CA HIS A 174 8.01 -7.95 -6.85
C HIS A 174 8.82 -7.37 -5.68
N GLY A 175 8.93 -6.04 -5.57
CA GLY A 175 9.69 -5.35 -4.52
C GLY A 175 9.23 -5.74 -3.09
N ALA A 176 7.93 -5.91 -2.87
CA ALA A 176 7.39 -6.35 -1.59
C ALA A 176 7.51 -7.87 -1.39
N LEU A 177 7.24 -8.66 -2.44
CA LEU A 177 7.11 -10.10 -2.34
C LEU A 177 8.47 -10.83 -2.22
N ARG A 178 9.57 -10.25 -2.68
CA ARG A 178 10.91 -10.80 -2.45
C ARG A 178 11.27 -10.88 -0.96
N LEU A 179 10.66 -10.04 -0.12
CA LEU A 179 10.82 -10.07 1.34
C LEU A 179 9.77 -10.94 2.04
N THR A 180 8.70 -11.34 1.35
CA THR A 180 7.55 -12.02 1.97
C THR A 180 7.73 -13.54 1.95
N ARG A 181 7.58 -14.19 3.08
CA ARG A 181 7.84 -15.64 3.25
C ARG A 181 6.60 -16.51 3.02
N GLU A 182 5.43 -16.09 3.46
CA GLU A 182 4.28 -17.01 3.57
C GLU A 182 3.07 -16.54 2.75
N THR A 183 2.59 -15.33 3.00
CA THR A 183 1.27 -14.90 2.51
C THR A 183 1.33 -13.47 2.00
N VAL A 184 0.62 -13.21 0.92
CA VAL A 184 0.33 -11.85 0.45
C VAL A 184 -1.18 -11.61 0.44
N VAL A 185 -1.58 -10.42 0.87
CA VAL A 185 -2.96 -9.92 0.82
C VAL A 185 -2.98 -8.68 -0.06
N VAL A 186 -3.69 -8.74 -1.16
CA VAL A 186 -3.88 -7.59 -2.05
C VAL A 186 -5.36 -7.25 -2.14
N THR A 187 -5.71 -6.03 -1.74
CA THR A 187 -7.08 -5.53 -1.85
C THR A 187 -7.12 -4.36 -2.81
N GLU A 188 -8.00 -4.44 -3.82
CA GLU A 188 -8.20 -3.38 -4.81
C GLU A 188 -9.68 -3.07 -5.05
N MET A 189 -9.97 -1.82 -5.37
CA MET A 189 -11.33 -1.36 -5.67
C MET A 189 -11.66 -1.59 -7.15
N LEU A 190 -12.87 -2.11 -7.42
CA LEU A 190 -13.45 -2.16 -8.76
C LEU A 190 -14.35 -0.95 -9.01
N PRO A 191 -14.01 -0.07 -9.97
CA PRO A 191 -14.89 1.02 -10.40
C PRO A 191 -16.27 0.51 -10.83
N LYS A 192 -17.32 1.30 -10.62
CA LYS A 192 -18.71 0.89 -10.94
C LYS A 192 -18.85 0.36 -12.37
N SER A 193 -18.22 1.00 -13.34
CA SER A 193 -18.23 0.62 -14.77
C SER A 193 -17.49 -0.70 -15.07
N LEU A 194 -16.62 -1.16 -14.18
CA LEU A 194 -15.77 -2.34 -14.38
C LEU A 194 -16.07 -3.47 -13.37
N GLN A 195 -17.19 -3.41 -12.67
CA GLN A 195 -17.57 -4.43 -11.69
C GLN A 195 -17.86 -5.80 -12.32
N PHE A 196 -18.10 -5.87 -13.64
CA PHE A 196 -18.24 -7.12 -14.37
C PHE A 196 -16.95 -7.95 -14.38
N LEU A 197 -15.79 -7.35 -14.14
CA LEU A 197 -14.49 -8.04 -14.08
C LEU A 197 -14.43 -9.12 -12.99
N ARG A 198 -15.30 -9.05 -11.97
CA ARG A 198 -15.41 -10.10 -10.95
C ARG A 198 -15.89 -11.45 -11.52
N TYR A 199 -16.54 -11.42 -12.70
CA TYR A 199 -17.03 -12.60 -13.41
C TYR A 199 -16.27 -12.89 -14.70
N TRP A 200 -15.20 -12.12 -14.96
CA TRP A 200 -14.42 -12.25 -16.19
C TRP A 200 -13.74 -13.63 -16.25
N PRO A 201 -14.02 -14.44 -17.26
CA PRO A 201 -13.42 -15.76 -17.38
C PRO A 201 -11.95 -15.64 -17.80
N ARG A 202 -11.05 -16.33 -17.11
CA ARG A 202 -9.60 -16.31 -17.40
C ARG A 202 -9.28 -16.80 -18.82
N SER A 203 -10.13 -17.67 -19.39
CA SER A 203 -10.01 -18.15 -20.78
C SER A 203 -10.10 -17.05 -21.84
N LEU A 204 -10.69 -15.90 -21.51
CA LEU A 204 -10.76 -14.72 -22.39
C LEU A 204 -9.59 -13.75 -22.18
N GLY A 205 -8.59 -14.12 -21.39
CA GLY A 205 -7.42 -13.30 -21.08
C GLY A 205 -7.45 -12.69 -19.68
N LEU A 206 -6.41 -11.92 -19.38
CA LEU A 206 -6.12 -11.34 -18.07
C LEU A 206 -6.19 -9.80 -18.16
N PRO A 207 -7.37 -9.18 -17.96
CA PRO A 207 -7.55 -7.76 -18.21
C PRO A 207 -6.80 -6.87 -17.20
N LEU A 208 -6.09 -5.90 -17.76
CA LEU A 208 -5.51 -4.76 -17.08
C LEU A 208 -5.97 -3.50 -17.81
N PHE A 209 -6.87 -2.72 -17.21
CA PHE A 209 -7.48 -1.56 -17.87
C PHE A 209 -6.76 -0.28 -17.51
N LEU A 210 -6.25 0.42 -18.51
CA LEU A 210 -5.74 1.78 -18.38
C LEU A 210 -6.91 2.75 -18.12
N LEU A 211 -6.85 3.47 -17.03
CA LEU A 211 -7.90 4.40 -16.63
C LEU A 211 -7.73 5.83 -17.17
N PRO A 212 -6.49 6.37 -17.31
CA PRO A 212 -6.26 7.68 -17.89
C PRO A 212 -6.78 7.77 -19.33
N ARG A 213 -7.34 8.94 -19.69
CA ARG A 213 -7.83 9.23 -21.04
C ARG A 213 -7.25 10.56 -21.50
N SER A 214 -6.73 10.60 -22.72
CA SER A 214 -6.23 11.84 -23.32
C SER A 214 -7.31 12.93 -23.50
N SER A 215 -8.56 12.49 -23.67
CA SER A 215 -9.74 13.38 -23.84
C SER A 215 -10.36 13.81 -22.49
N GLN A 216 -10.05 13.14 -21.38
CA GLN A 216 -10.61 13.43 -20.05
C GLN A 216 -9.49 13.38 -19.02
N ARG A 217 -8.80 14.48 -18.82
CA ARG A 217 -7.59 14.57 -17.95
C ARG A 217 -7.95 14.71 -16.47
N ILE A 218 -8.93 13.92 -15.99
CA ILE A 218 -9.45 14.00 -14.62
C ILE A 218 -8.66 13.09 -13.68
N ARG A 219 -8.07 12.00 -14.23
CA ARG A 219 -7.32 11.01 -13.45
C ARG A 219 -5.84 11.24 -13.63
N PHE A 220 -5.22 11.80 -12.64
CA PHE A 220 -3.79 12.13 -12.67
C PHE A 220 -2.94 11.27 -11.75
N ASP A 221 -3.55 10.47 -10.86
CA ASP A 221 -2.88 9.65 -9.85
C ASP A 221 -3.39 8.20 -9.78
N THR A 222 -4.17 7.78 -10.77
CA THR A 222 -4.70 6.41 -10.84
C THR A 222 -4.54 5.89 -12.26
N TRP A 223 -3.80 4.81 -12.41
CA TRP A 223 -3.39 4.26 -13.70
C TRP A 223 -4.30 3.11 -14.16
N TRP A 224 -4.59 2.16 -13.26
CA TRP A 224 -5.12 0.87 -13.63
C TRP A 224 -6.38 0.47 -12.88
N THR A 225 -7.17 -0.38 -13.54
CA THR A 225 -8.00 -1.37 -12.86
C THR A 225 -7.48 -2.75 -13.22
N ILE A 226 -7.05 -3.49 -12.21
CA ILE A 226 -6.52 -4.84 -12.34
C ILE A 226 -7.69 -5.80 -12.07
N ALA A 227 -7.97 -6.72 -13.01
CA ALA A 227 -9.00 -7.73 -12.76
C ALA A 227 -8.53 -8.74 -11.71
N PRO A 228 -9.45 -9.32 -10.91
CA PRO A 228 -9.06 -10.28 -9.87
C PRO A 228 -8.27 -11.47 -10.40
N GLY A 229 -8.64 -12.02 -11.57
CA GLY A 229 -7.90 -13.11 -12.22
C GLY A 229 -6.50 -12.69 -12.66
N THR A 230 -6.33 -11.45 -13.13
CA THR A 230 -5.01 -10.88 -13.47
C THR A 230 -4.15 -10.76 -12.22
N MET A 231 -4.74 -10.28 -11.10
CA MET A 231 -4.01 -10.18 -9.84
C MET A 231 -3.52 -11.56 -9.35
N GLN A 232 -4.37 -12.58 -9.42
CA GLN A 232 -3.96 -13.94 -9.07
C GLN A 232 -2.79 -14.44 -9.92
N GLU A 233 -2.80 -14.15 -11.23
CA GLU A 233 -1.71 -14.56 -12.13
C GLU A 233 -0.41 -13.80 -11.85
N LEU A 234 -0.48 -12.49 -11.61
CA LEU A 234 0.70 -11.70 -11.23
C LEU A 234 1.35 -12.26 -9.95
N LEU A 235 0.54 -12.64 -8.96
CA LEU A 235 1.02 -13.25 -7.73
C LEU A 235 1.60 -14.64 -7.95
N ALA A 236 0.98 -15.46 -8.81
CA ALA A 236 1.47 -16.80 -9.15
C ALA A 236 2.83 -16.75 -9.86
N ILE A 237 3.02 -15.81 -10.81
CA ILE A 237 4.32 -15.56 -11.47
C ILE A 237 5.41 -15.21 -10.44
N LEU A 238 5.03 -14.51 -9.35
CA LEU A 238 5.95 -14.13 -8.29
C LEU A 238 6.10 -15.20 -7.18
N GLY A 239 5.65 -16.44 -7.43
CA GLY A 239 5.82 -17.58 -6.53
C GLY A 239 4.70 -17.75 -5.49
N PHE A 240 3.54 -17.07 -5.65
CA PHE A 240 2.38 -17.22 -4.78
C PHE A 240 1.22 -17.89 -5.53
N GLY A 241 1.39 -19.19 -5.85
CA GLY A 241 0.51 -19.94 -6.76
C GLY A 241 -0.85 -20.35 -6.15
N GLU A 242 -0.95 -20.50 -4.83
CA GLU A 242 -2.22 -20.83 -4.17
C GLU A 242 -2.95 -19.56 -3.76
N SER A 243 -4.05 -19.23 -4.45
CA SER A 243 -4.77 -17.99 -4.18
C SER A 243 -6.28 -18.14 -4.13
N ALA A 244 -6.93 -17.32 -3.31
CA ALA A 244 -8.37 -17.18 -3.20
C ALA A 244 -8.79 -15.72 -3.34
N VAL A 245 -9.97 -15.48 -3.93
CA VAL A 245 -10.55 -14.15 -4.10
C VAL A 245 -11.83 -14.04 -3.29
N THR A 246 -11.95 -12.96 -2.53
CA THR A 246 -13.17 -12.57 -1.83
C THR A 246 -13.64 -11.20 -2.26
N TYR A 247 -14.92 -10.87 -2.04
CA TYR A 247 -15.51 -9.59 -2.40
C TYR A 247 -16.22 -8.97 -1.20
N HIS A 248 -16.00 -7.68 -1.01
CA HIS A 248 -16.60 -6.91 0.08
C HIS A 248 -16.90 -5.46 -0.35
N ARG A 249 -17.59 -4.70 0.49
CA ARG A 249 -18.03 -3.34 0.13
C ARG A 249 -17.81 -2.37 1.28
N PRO A 250 -16.56 -1.95 1.55
CA PRO A 250 -16.28 -0.96 2.58
C PRO A 250 -16.80 0.43 2.16
N PRO A 251 -17.16 1.29 3.13
CA PRO A 251 -17.48 2.68 2.88
C PRO A 251 -16.24 3.48 2.44
N LEU A 252 -16.37 4.22 1.34
CA LEU A 252 -15.45 5.27 0.89
C LEU A 252 -16.26 6.56 0.75
N LEU A 253 -15.93 7.60 1.52
CA LEU A 253 -16.68 8.85 1.58
C LEU A 253 -18.19 8.60 1.76
N GLY A 254 -18.55 7.72 2.70
CA GLY A 254 -19.93 7.34 3.01
C GLY A 254 -20.62 6.42 1.99
N GLN A 255 -19.98 6.09 0.86
CA GLN A 255 -20.56 5.24 -0.17
C GLN A 255 -19.90 3.85 -0.19
N LYS A 256 -20.69 2.78 -0.19
CA LYS A 256 -20.18 1.43 -0.33
C LYS A 256 -19.51 1.23 -1.70
N ARG A 257 -18.24 0.80 -1.71
CA ARG A 257 -17.45 0.53 -2.90
C ARG A 257 -17.11 -0.95 -3.00
N LEU A 258 -17.30 -1.54 -4.18
CA LEU A 258 -16.90 -2.92 -4.39
C LEU A 258 -15.39 -3.02 -4.43
N CYS A 259 -14.85 -3.81 -3.52
CA CYS A 259 -13.46 -4.24 -3.51
C CYS A 259 -13.40 -5.76 -3.66
N TYR A 260 -12.27 -6.24 -4.16
CA TYR A 260 -11.88 -7.63 -4.04
C TYR A 260 -10.61 -7.72 -3.22
N THR A 261 -10.44 -8.83 -2.53
CA THR A 261 -9.19 -9.19 -1.84
C THR A 261 -8.71 -10.52 -2.38
N VAL A 262 -7.46 -10.55 -2.83
CA VAL A 262 -6.73 -11.76 -3.15
C VAL A 262 -5.83 -12.08 -1.98
N VAL A 263 -6.00 -13.27 -1.41
CA VAL A 263 -5.04 -13.88 -0.49
C VAL A 263 -4.28 -14.94 -1.26
N ALA A 264 -2.96 -14.84 -1.30
CA ALA A 264 -2.15 -15.85 -1.97
C ALA A 264 -1.03 -16.33 -1.06
N ARG A 265 -0.71 -17.63 -1.14
CA ARG A 265 0.33 -18.29 -0.36
C ARG A 265 1.52 -18.60 -1.23
N ARG A 266 2.69 -18.52 -0.63
CA ARG A 266 3.94 -18.88 -1.29
C ARG A 266 3.99 -20.37 -1.59
N THR A 267 4.24 -20.70 -2.84
CA THR A 267 4.47 -22.07 -3.34
C THR A 267 5.87 -22.26 -3.87
N GLU A 268 6.51 -21.17 -4.33
CA GLU A 268 7.84 -21.15 -4.91
C GLU A 268 8.60 -19.89 -4.47
N PRO A 269 9.94 -19.88 -4.46
CA PRO A 269 10.71 -18.67 -4.20
C PRO A 269 10.45 -17.63 -5.30
N THR A 270 10.41 -16.36 -4.89
CA THR A 270 10.38 -15.25 -5.87
C THR A 270 11.76 -15.12 -6.51
N ASN A 271 11.83 -15.03 -7.84
CA ASN A 271 13.08 -14.72 -8.53
C ASN A 271 13.55 -13.32 -8.08
N PRO A 272 14.80 -13.17 -7.59
CA PRO A 272 15.33 -11.87 -7.17
C PRO A 272 15.63 -10.93 -8.35
N GLU A 273 15.77 -11.46 -9.56
CA GLU A 273 16.10 -10.68 -10.76
C GLU A 273 14.85 -10.04 -11.37
N LEU A 274 14.85 -8.68 -11.40
CA LEU A 274 13.84 -7.90 -12.13
C LEU A 274 14.42 -6.57 -12.61
#